data_f280f8071ad76c2f87bdca6697fba6bd
#
_entry.id   f280f8071ad76c2f87bdca6697fba6bd
#
_cell.length_a   1.000
_cell.length_b   1.000
_cell.length_c   1.000
_cell.angle_alpha   90.00
_cell.angle_beta   90.00
_cell.angle_gamma   90.00
#
_symmetry.space_group_name_H-M   'P 1'
#
loop_
_entity.id
_entity.type
_entity.pdbx_description
1 polymer ?
#
loop_
_entity_poly.entity_id
_entity_poly.type
_entity_poly.pdbx_seq_one_letter_code
_entity_poly.pdbx_strand_id
1 'polypeptide(L)'
;ELDQFHFSESDPEKILSLLKGAVSEDFPEVNGYEYVTKYVPKELEQSLNPAFFLVPPIDDYKNCTIYINGGSSAGTDTLFTTLAHEGIPGHLYQNVYFLSHCDDPVRKVLSFLGYSEGWAVYSEYYAYTLDTSVSPEVSQIMAYNASAMLGLHALIDLNVNYYGWTQDQVADYLKQFFSIDQEQVAEAIYQAVRSNPSNYVAYYGGYCEIMKMKTEAENTLKEQFQPLRFHQFLLDMGPMP
;
A
#
# COMPACT_ATOMS: atom_id res chain seq x y z
N GLU A 1 17.02 17.45 -6.56
CA GLU A 1 15.59 17.75 -6.85
C GLU A 1 14.65 16.77 -6.12
N LEU A 2 14.97 15.46 -6.04
CA LEU A 2 14.14 14.49 -5.30
C LEU A 2 14.15 14.71 -3.79
N ASP A 3 15.24 15.24 -3.23
CA ASP A 3 15.34 15.57 -1.79
C ASP A 3 14.44 16.74 -1.37
N GLN A 4 13.79 17.40 -2.32
CA GLN A 4 12.85 18.53 -2.09
C GLN A 4 11.39 18.12 -2.36
N PHE A 5 11.14 16.82 -2.60
CA PHE A 5 9.80 16.33 -2.80
C PHE A 5 9.03 16.30 -1.48
N HIS A 6 7.92 17.02 -1.42
CA HIS A 6 6.99 17.02 -0.30
C HIS A 6 5.57 17.08 -0.83
N PHE A 7 4.68 16.30 -0.28
CA PHE A 7 3.26 16.43 -0.56
C PHE A 7 2.71 17.75 0.00
N SER A 8 1.71 18.30 -0.66
CA SER A 8 1.16 19.64 -0.34
C SER A 8 0.42 19.71 1.00
N GLU A 9 -0.08 18.58 1.50
CA GLU A 9 -0.87 18.52 2.74
C GLU A 9 -0.24 17.52 3.74
N SER A 10 -0.30 17.86 5.01
CA SER A 10 0.23 17.06 6.11
C SER A 10 -0.81 16.70 7.19
N ASP A 11 -2.00 17.28 7.12
CA ASP A 11 -3.10 16.95 8.03
C ASP A 11 -3.81 15.67 7.57
N PRO A 12 -3.87 14.60 8.40
CA PRO A 12 -4.43 13.31 7.99
C PRO A 12 -5.88 13.36 7.49
N GLU A 13 -6.73 14.18 8.14
CA GLU A 13 -8.14 14.27 7.75
C GLU A 13 -8.30 15.00 6.42
N LYS A 14 -7.50 16.04 6.20
CA LYS A 14 -7.49 16.74 4.92
C LYS A 14 -6.93 15.87 3.80
N ILE A 15 -5.86 15.10 4.07
CA ILE A 15 -5.30 14.14 3.10
C ILE A 15 -6.38 13.13 2.68
N LEU A 16 -7.08 12.50 3.62
CA LEU A 16 -8.15 11.55 3.31
C LEU A 16 -9.30 12.20 2.52
N SER A 17 -9.64 13.44 2.82
CA SER A 17 -10.65 14.20 2.08
C SER A 17 -10.18 14.51 0.65
N LEU A 18 -8.93 14.90 0.46
CA LEU A 18 -8.32 15.11 -0.87
C LEU A 18 -8.29 13.82 -1.68
N LEU A 19 -7.81 12.73 -1.10
CA LEU A 19 -7.77 11.41 -1.73
C LEU A 19 -9.17 10.99 -2.18
N LYS A 20 -10.19 11.11 -1.31
CA LYS A 20 -11.58 10.78 -1.64
C LYS A 20 -12.11 11.56 -2.84
N GLY A 21 -11.77 12.84 -2.92
CA GLY A 21 -12.14 13.69 -4.07
C GLY A 21 -11.40 13.30 -5.34
N ALA A 22 -10.08 13.09 -5.22
CA ALA A 22 -9.20 12.84 -6.36
C ALA A 22 -9.47 11.48 -7.06
N VAL A 23 -9.88 10.45 -6.31
CA VAL A 23 -10.15 9.12 -6.88
C VAL A 23 -11.56 8.95 -7.44
N SER A 24 -12.43 9.96 -7.30
CA SER A 24 -13.86 9.84 -7.60
C SER A 24 -14.21 9.52 -9.06
N GLU A 25 -13.33 9.84 -10.01
CA GLU A 25 -13.53 9.54 -11.44
C GLU A 25 -13.07 8.14 -11.81
N ASP A 26 -12.05 7.63 -11.13
CA ASP A 26 -11.36 6.39 -11.49
C ASP A 26 -11.74 5.20 -10.60
N PHE A 27 -12.39 5.43 -9.47
CA PHE A 27 -12.78 4.38 -8.53
C PHE A 27 -14.29 4.41 -8.27
N PRO A 28 -14.95 3.23 -8.08
CA PRO A 28 -16.39 3.18 -7.82
C PRO A 28 -16.74 3.88 -6.50
N GLU A 29 -17.93 4.47 -6.47
CA GLU A 29 -18.40 5.17 -5.29
C GLU A 29 -18.68 4.19 -4.15
N VAL A 30 -18.19 4.53 -2.95
CA VAL A 30 -18.49 3.79 -1.71
C VAL A 30 -19.20 4.71 -0.75
N ASN A 31 -20.41 4.31 -0.37
CA ASN A 31 -21.31 5.12 0.46
C ASN A 31 -21.68 4.45 1.79
N GLY A 32 -22.17 5.24 2.72
CA GLY A 32 -22.77 4.76 3.96
C GLY A 32 -21.76 4.21 4.97
N TYR A 33 -20.54 4.72 4.96
CA TYR A 33 -19.53 4.48 5.99
C TYR A 33 -19.02 5.80 6.57
N GLU A 34 -18.49 5.70 7.76
CA GLU A 34 -17.83 6.80 8.46
C GLU A 34 -16.43 6.36 8.85
N TYR A 35 -15.50 7.30 8.95
CA TYR A 35 -14.17 7.02 9.47
C TYR A 35 -13.71 8.14 10.39
N VAL A 36 -12.84 7.77 11.31
CA VAL A 36 -12.14 8.69 12.20
C VAL A 36 -10.65 8.40 12.18
N THR A 37 -9.85 9.44 12.31
CA THR A 37 -8.41 9.29 12.57
C THR A 37 -8.14 9.37 14.06
N LYS A 38 -7.22 8.54 14.56
CA LYS A 38 -6.78 8.56 15.94
C LYS A 38 -5.26 8.42 15.99
N TYR A 39 -4.63 9.13 16.91
CA TYR A 39 -3.20 8.92 17.15
C TYR A 39 -3.00 7.72 18.07
N VAL A 40 -1.93 6.96 17.80
CA VAL A 40 -1.51 5.88 18.70
C VAL A 40 -1.02 6.45 20.03
N PRO A 41 -1.18 5.71 21.15
CA PRO A 41 -0.56 6.08 22.42
C PRO A 41 0.97 6.19 22.28
N LYS A 42 1.57 7.18 22.95
CA LYS A 42 3.02 7.43 22.88
C LYS A 42 3.89 6.22 23.22
N GLU A 43 3.40 5.39 24.12
CA GLU A 43 4.08 4.17 24.57
C GLU A 43 4.19 3.10 23.46
N LEU A 44 3.37 3.20 22.43
CA LEU A 44 3.33 2.27 21.31
C LEU A 44 3.99 2.81 20.02
N GLU A 45 4.38 4.10 19.99
CA GLU A 45 4.91 4.74 18.79
C GLU A 45 6.18 4.03 18.24
N GLN A 46 7.02 3.51 19.12
CA GLN A 46 8.25 2.81 18.70
C GLN A 46 8.01 1.41 18.09
N SER A 47 6.80 0.85 18.27
CA SER A 47 6.48 -0.53 17.92
C SER A 47 5.48 -0.65 16.78
N LEU A 48 4.89 0.47 16.34
CA LEU A 48 3.82 0.46 15.35
C LEU A 48 4.26 1.16 14.05
N ASN A 49 3.65 0.74 12.95
CA ASN A 49 3.80 1.34 11.64
C ASN A 49 3.38 2.82 11.63
N PRO A 50 3.78 3.61 10.62
CA PRO A 50 3.44 5.03 10.50
C PRO A 50 1.94 5.33 10.53
N ALA A 51 1.13 4.46 9.94
CA ALA A 51 -0.31 4.41 10.09
C ALA A 51 -0.81 2.98 9.88
N PHE A 52 -2.05 2.70 10.28
CA PHE A 52 -2.72 1.44 9.95
C PHE A 52 -4.24 1.57 10.05
N PHE A 53 -4.92 0.88 9.14
CA PHE A 53 -6.36 0.68 9.20
C PHE A 53 -6.70 -0.44 10.18
N LEU A 54 -7.50 -0.14 11.19
CA LEU A 54 -8.02 -1.17 12.08
C LEU A 54 -9.26 -1.79 11.44
N VAL A 55 -9.12 -3.04 10.99
CA VAL A 55 -10.24 -3.77 10.38
C VAL A 55 -11.39 -3.87 11.39
N PRO A 56 -12.56 -3.31 11.09
CA PRO A 56 -13.69 -3.31 12.00
C PRO A 56 -14.37 -4.68 12.06
N PRO A 57 -15.23 -4.94 13.07
CA PRO A 57 -16.08 -6.11 13.08
C PRO A 57 -16.96 -6.20 11.84
N ILE A 58 -17.21 -7.43 11.36
CA ILE A 58 -18.00 -7.65 10.13
C ILE A 58 -19.42 -7.09 10.23
N ASP A 59 -20.00 -7.08 11.41
CA ASP A 59 -21.33 -6.55 11.71
C ASP A 59 -21.35 -5.03 11.95
N ASP A 60 -20.16 -4.40 12.04
CA ASP A 60 -19.99 -2.95 12.20
C ASP A 60 -18.94 -2.37 11.24
N TYR A 61 -18.81 -2.94 10.06
CA TYR A 61 -17.79 -2.57 9.07
C TYR A 61 -17.89 -1.13 8.54
N LYS A 62 -18.96 -0.44 8.86
CA LYS A 62 -19.21 0.94 8.43
C LYS A 62 -18.58 2.00 9.33
N ASN A 63 -18.15 1.62 10.53
CA ASN A 63 -17.48 2.50 11.50
C ASN A 63 -15.98 2.21 11.51
N CYS A 64 -15.24 2.97 10.73
CA CYS A 64 -13.82 2.73 10.46
C CYS A 64 -12.91 3.59 11.33
N THR A 65 -11.73 3.06 11.68
CA THR A 65 -10.69 3.84 12.36
C THR A 65 -9.35 3.65 11.66
N ILE A 66 -8.67 4.75 11.35
CA ILE A 66 -7.29 4.77 10.90
C ILE A 66 -6.44 5.32 12.04
N TYR A 67 -5.44 4.57 12.48
CA TYR A 67 -4.49 5.04 13.48
C TYR A 67 -3.27 5.65 12.82
N ILE A 68 -2.83 6.79 13.37
CA ILE A 68 -1.66 7.54 12.92
C ILE A 68 -0.59 7.46 14.00
N ASN A 69 0.60 7.09 13.63
CA ASN A 69 1.76 7.09 14.53
C ASN A 69 2.50 8.43 14.42
N GLY A 70 2.23 9.33 15.37
CA GLY A 70 2.84 10.66 15.41
C GLY A 70 4.34 10.67 15.72
N GLY A 71 4.87 9.57 16.29
CA GLY A 71 6.29 9.39 16.58
C GLY A 71 7.09 8.70 15.48
N SER A 72 6.45 8.33 14.36
CA SER A 72 7.11 7.66 13.25
C SER A 72 8.14 8.57 12.59
N SER A 73 9.35 8.03 12.39
CA SER A 73 10.44 8.68 11.62
C SER A 73 10.16 8.71 10.11
N ALA A 74 9.13 8.00 9.63
CA ALA A 74 8.73 8.03 8.22
C ALA A 74 8.25 9.42 7.75
N GLY A 75 8.02 10.34 8.71
CA GLY A 75 7.80 11.75 8.44
C GLY A 75 6.47 12.06 7.73
N THR A 76 6.25 13.35 7.54
CA THR A 76 5.10 13.86 6.77
C THR A 76 5.20 13.54 5.28
N ASP A 77 6.40 13.26 4.79
CA ASP A 77 6.68 13.10 3.36
C ASP A 77 6.05 11.85 2.74
N THR A 78 5.81 10.82 3.55
CA THR A 78 5.14 9.58 3.10
C THR A 78 3.70 9.46 3.58
N LEU A 79 3.23 10.39 4.43
CA LEU A 79 1.91 10.29 5.05
C LEU A 79 0.78 10.25 4.00
N PHE A 80 0.91 11.03 2.92
CA PHE A 80 -0.09 11.06 1.86
C PHE A 80 -0.28 9.68 1.22
N THR A 81 0.79 9.04 0.80
CA THR A 81 0.76 7.71 0.19
C THR A 81 0.43 6.62 1.20
N THR A 82 0.89 6.74 2.44
CA THR A 82 0.50 5.83 3.53
C THR A 82 -1.00 5.89 3.81
N LEU A 83 -1.62 7.07 3.80
CA LEU A 83 -3.06 7.22 3.97
C LEU A 83 -3.85 6.77 2.74
N ALA A 84 -3.25 6.78 1.56
CA ALA A 84 -3.84 6.12 0.40
C ALA A 84 -3.81 4.59 0.55
N HIS A 85 -2.75 4.02 1.09
CA HIS A 85 -2.61 2.59 1.40
C HIS A 85 -3.61 2.14 2.47
N GLU A 86 -3.63 2.81 3.62
CA GLU A 86 -4.45 2.42 4.78
C GLU A 86 -5.91 2.86 4.66
N GLY A 87 -6.16 3.96 3.94
CA GLY A 87 -7.46 4.61 3.85
C GLY A 87 -8.12 4.50 2.48
N ILE A 88 -8.01 5.58 1.68
CA ILE A 88 -8.71 5.76 0.41
C ILE A 88 -7.69 6.02 -0.71
N PRO A 89 -7.66 5.15 -1.73
CA PRO A 89 -8.56 4.03 -2.03
C PRO A 89 -8.08 2.66 -1.54
N GLY A 90 -7.19 2.57 -0.56
CA GLY A 90 -6.56 1.35 -0.06
C GLY A 90 -7.44 0.46 0.83
N HIS A 91 -6.90 0.02 1.96
CA HIS A 91 -7.50 -1.01 2.83
C HIS A 91 -8.91 -0.68 3.33
N LEU A 92 -9.10 0.51 3.90
CA LEU A 92 -10.42 0.93 4.39
C LEU A 92 -11.47 0.88 3.27
N TYR A 93 -11.16 1.51 2.15
CA TYR A 93 -12.05 1.59 1.00
C TYR A 93 -12.35 0.21 0.42
N GLN A 94 -11.34 -0.63 0.21
CA GLN A 94 -11.48 -2.01 -0.27
C GLN A 94 -12.36 -2.84 0.65
N ASN A 95 -12.13 -2.77 1.96
CA ASN A 95 -12.88 -3.52 2.98
C ASN A 95 -14.35 -3.13 2.99
N VAL A 96 -14.65 -1.83 3.02
CA VAL A 96 -16.04 -1.34 3.04
C VAL A 96 -16.74 -1.68 1.74
N TYR A 97 -16.09 -1.49 0.59
CA TYR A 97 -16.65 -1.87 -0.71
C TYR A 97 -17.03 -3.35 -0.72
N PHE A 98 -16.08 -4.22 -0.41
CA PHE A 98 -16.30 -5.67 -0.44
C PHE A 98 -17.42 -6.11 0.52
N LEU A 99 -17.38 -5.66 1.78
CA LEU A 99 -18.38 -6.06 2.78
C LEU A 99 -19.80 -5.54 2.44
N SER A 100 -19.90 -4.43 1.72
CA SER A 100 -21.18 -3.87 1.27
C SER A 100 -21.78 -4.55 0.03
N HIS A 101 -20.96 -5.22 -0.78
CA HIS A 101 -21.38 -5.87 -2.03
C HIS A 101 -21.36 -7.40 -1.99
N CYS A 102 -20.74 -8.00 -0.99
CA CYS A 102 -20.66 -9.46 -0.85
C CYS A 102 -21.78 -9.98 0.04
N ASP A 103 -22.62 -10.87 -0.48
CA ASP A 103 -23.68 -11.54 0.30
C ASP A 103 -23.23 -12.88 0.92
N ASP A 104 -22.10 -13.44 0.44
CA ASP A 104 -21.58 -14.72 0.93
C ASP A 104 -20.84 -14.55 2.28
N PRO A 105 -21.38 -15.11 3.38
CA PRO A 105 -20.77 -14.96 4.70
C PRO A 105 -19.42 -15.66 4.83
N VAL A 106 -19.17 -16.72 4.04
CA VAL A 106 -17.87 -17.41 4.06
C VAL A 106 -16.81 -16.53 3.43
N ARG A 107 -17.11 -15.88 2.32
CA ARG A 107 -16.17 -14.97 1.66
C ARG A 107 -15.80 -13.76 2.52
N LYS A 108 -16.71 -13.30 3.38
CA LYS A 108 -16.46 -12.16 4.29
C LYS A 108 -15.41 -12.45 5.35
N VAL A 109 -15.17 -13.73 5.68
CA VAL A 109 -14.16 -14.14 6.66
C VAL A 109 -12.87 -14.67 6.02
N LEU A 110 -12.83 -14.81 4.71
CA LEU A 110 -11.62 -15.22 4.01
C LEU A 110 -10.68 -14.01 3.83
N SER A 111 -9.40 -14.27 4.05
CA SER A 111 -8.34 -13.28 3.84
C SER A 111 -7.26 -13.85 2.94
N PHE A 112 -6.89 -13.07 1.95
CA PHE A 112 -5.78 -13.38 1.03
C PHE A 112 -4.83 -12.19 1.02
N LEU A 113 -3.70 -12.34 1.69
CA LEU A 113 -2.77 -11.23 1.92
C LEU A 113 -2.29 -10.60 0.60
N GLY A 114 -1.99 -11.42 -0.41
CA GLY A 114 -1.56 -10.89 -1.72
C GLY A 114 -2.62 -10.02 -2.40
N TYR A 115 -3.91 -10.33 -2.22
CA TYR A 115 -4.99 -9.51 -2.75
C TYR A 115 -5.13 -8.18 -1.99
N SER A 116 -5.17 -8.23 -0.65
CA SER A 116 -5.39 -7.03 0.17
C SER A 116 -4.19 -6.08 0.12
N GLU A 117 -2.99 -6.61 0.28
CA GLU A 117 -1.77 -5.81 0.27
C GLU A 117 -1.38 -5.36 -1.14
N GLY A 118 -1.57 -6.22 -2.13
CA GLY A 118 -1.35 -5.84 -3.54
C GLY A 118 -2.22 -4.67 -3.97
N TRP A 119 -3.49 -4.67 -3.57
CA TRP A 119 -4.40 -3.54 -3.79
C TRP A 119 -3.94 -2.28 -3.05
N ALA A 120 -3.57 -2.40 -1.78
CA ALA A 120 -3.13 -1.26 -0.99
C ALA A 120 -1.84 -0.63 -1.53
N VAL A 121 -0.86 -1.46 -1.95
CA VAL A 121 0.37 -1.00 -2.62
C VAL A 121 0.04 -0.34 -3.96
N TYR A 122 -0.87 -0.92 -4.74
CA TYR A 122 -1.34 -0.30 -5.98
C TYR A 122 -1.95 1.08 -5.72
N SER A 123 -2.79 1.20 -4.69
CA SER A 123 -3.41 2.46 -4.26
C SER A 123 -2.39 3.48 -3.78
N GLU A 124 -1.38 3.03 -3.03
CA GLU A 124 -0.26 3.86 -2.57
C GLU A 124 0.52 4.46 -3.75
N TYR A 125 0.87 3.63 -4.75
CA TYR A 125 1.62 4.12 -5.90
C TYR A 125 0.76 4.95 -6.85
N TYR A 126 -0.52 4.67 -6.94
CA TYR A 126 -1.48 5.50 -7.66
C TYR A 126 -1.56 6.91 -7.05
N ALA A 127 -1.47 7.01 -5.72
CA ALA A 127 -1.57 8.29 -5.01
C ALA A 127 -0.45 9.29 -5.37
N TYR A 128 0.72 8.83 -5.80
CA TYR A 128 1.75 9.74 -6.31
C TYR A 128 1.26 10.58 -7.50
N THR A 129 0.30 10.11 -8.27
CA THR A 129 -0.26 10.83 -9.42
C THR A 129 -1.38 11.81 -9.07
N LEU A 130 -1.86 11.78 -7.82
CA LEU A 130 -3.03 12.55 -7.38
C LEU A 130 -2.69 13.94 -6.81
N ASP A 131 -1.46 14.16 -6.37
CA ASP A 131 -1.02 15.49 -5.92
C ASP A 131 -0.53 16.31 -7.12
N THR A 132 -1.35 17.27 -7.54
CA THR A 132 -1.07 18.16 -8.67
C THR A 132 -0.06 19.25 -8.36
N SER A 133 0.43 19.38 -7.12
CA SER A 133 1.50 20.31 -6.74
C SER A 133 2.87 19.87 -7.22
N VAL A 134 2.99 18.60 -7.60
CA VAL A 134 4.23 17.95 -8.06
C VAL A 134 4.14 17.68 -9.57
N SER A 135 5.28 17.79 -10.28
CA SER A 135 5.27 17.46 -11.71
C SER A 135 5.02 15.96 -11.94
N PRO A 136 4.32 15.58 -13.02
CA PRO A 136 4.04 14.17 -13.34
C PRO A 136 5.30 13.32 -13.43
N GLU A 137 6.41 13.86 -13.93
CA GLU A 137 7.69 13.14 -14.06
C GLU A 137 8.29 12.84 -12.70
N VAL A 138 8.26 13.79 -11.77
CA VAL A 138 8.76 13.58 -10.40
C VAL A 138 7.88 12.58 -9.67
N SER A 139 6.56 12.71 -9.77
CA SER A 139 5.60 11.75 -9.20
C SER A 139 5.86 10.33 -9.68
N GLN A 140 6.10 10.16 -10.98
CA GLN A 140 6.40 8.86 -11.57
C GLN A 140 7.73 8.27 -11.08
N ILE A 141 8.77 9.10 -10.97
CA ILE A 141 10.07 8.67 -10.43
C ILE A 141 9.91 8.21 -8.97
N MET A 142 9.15 8.94 -8.15
CA MET A 142 8.90 8.57 -6.75
C MET A 142 8.15 7.24 -6.65
N ALA A 143 7.11 7.03 -7.45
CA ALA A 143 6.38 5.77 -7.51
C ALA A 143 7.28 4.60 -7.93
N TYR A 144 8.13 4.79 -8.94
CA TYR A 144 9.09 3.76 -9.36
C TYR A 144 10.14 3.46 -8.30
N ASN A 145 10.64 4.49 -7.61
CA ASN A 145 11.58 4.30 -6.51
C ASN A 145 10.95 3.49 -5.37
N ALA A 146 9.74 3.85 -4.95
CA ALA A 146 9.00 3.10 -3.92
C ALA A 146 8.77 1.64 -4.35
N SER A 147 8.33 1.41 -5.59
CA SER A 147 8.14 0.08 -6.16
C SER A 147 9.45 -0.73 -6.22
N ALA A 148 10.55 -0.11 -6.63
CA ALA A 148 11.86 -0.77 -6.69
C ALA A 148 12.36 -1.17 -5.29
N MET A 149 12.15 -0.31 -4.29
CA MET A 149 12.52 -0.61 -2.90
C MET A 149 11.69 -1.76 -2.32
N LEU A 150 10.38 -1.78 -2.56
CA LEU A 150 9.53 -2.88 -2.13
C LEU A 150 9.91 -4.18 -2.85
N GLY A 151 10.17 -4.12 -4.15
CA GLY A 151 10.64 -5.26 -4.95
C GLY A 151 11.97 -5.83 -4.45
N LEU A 152 12.90 -4.97 -4.04
CA LEU A 152 14.16 -5.37 -3.42
C LEU A 152 13.92 -6.16 -2.12
N HIS A 153 13.04 -5.66 -1.25
CA HIS A 153 12.67 -6.36 -0.01
C HIS A 153 11.99 -7.71 -0.31
N ALA A 154 11.10 -7.77 -1.31
CA ALA A 154 10.44 -9.01 -1.71
C ALA A 154 11.45 -10.05 -2.26
N LEU A 155 12.44 -9.62 -3.03
CA LEU A 155 13.51 -10.50 -3.50
C LEU A 155 14.38 -11.01 -2.34
N ILE A 156 14.70 -10.15 -1.37
CA ILE A 156 15.46 -10.58 -0.19
C ILE A 156 14.62 -11.54 0.66
N ASP A 157 13.34 -11.26 0.88
CA ASP A 157 12.41 -12.12 1.61
C ASP A 157 12.38 -13.54 0.97
N LEU A 158 12.19 -13.63 -0.34
CA LEU A 158 12.21 -14.88 -1.07
C LEU A 158 13.56 -15.60 -0.93
N ASN A 159 14.66 -14.89 -1.08
CA ASN A 159 15.99 -15.50 -1.03
C ASN A 159 16.37 -15.95 0.38
N VAL A 160 16.01 -15.21 1.41
CA VAL A 160 16.26 -15.62 2.80
C VAL A 160 15.39 -16.79 3.21
N ASN A 161 14.07 -16.70 2.98
CA ASN A 161 13.13 -17.70 3.52
C ASN A 161 12.96 -18.95 2.66
N TYR A 162 13.21 -18.87 1.35
CA TYR A 162 13.09 -20.01 0.45
C TYR A 162 14.46 -20.58 0.06
N TYR A 163 15.44 -19.72 -0.29
CA TYR A 163 16.76 -20.17 -0.73
C TYR A 163 17.80 -20.23 0.40
N GLY A 164 17.46 -19.75 1.61
CA GLY A 164 18.32 -19.87 2.79
C GLY A 164 19.51 -18.90 2.81
N TRP A 165 19.36 -17.71 2.20
CA TRP A 165 20.42 -16.71 2.25
C TRP A 165 20.74 -16.31 3.69
N THR A 166 22.04 -16.14 3.94
CA THR A 166 22.58 -15.58 5.19
C THR A 166 22.53 -14.05 5.16
N GLN A 167 22.72 -13.43 6.32
CA GLN A 167 22.85 -11.98 6.43
C GLN A 167 23.98 -11.41 5.56
N ASP A 168 25.13 -12.10 5.47
CA ASP A 168 26.26 -11.69 4.62
C ASP A 168 25.89 -11.67 3.14
N GLN A 169 25.11 -12.67 2.70
CA GLN A 169 24.61 -12.72 1.29
C GLN A 169 23.62 -11.58 1.01
N VAL A 170 22.80 -11.18 1.99
CA VAL A 170 21.95 -9.98 1.87
C VAL A 170 22.80 -8.72 1.77
N ALA A 171 23.83 -8.58 2.60
CA ALA A 171 24.75 -7.45 2.54
C ALA A 171 25.46 -7.36 1.17
N ASP A 172 25.97 -8.50 0.66
CA ASP A 172 26.63 -8.55 -0.65
C ASP A 172 25.68 -8.26 -1.81
N TYR A 173 24.40 -8.64 -1.69
CA TYR A 173 23.39 -8.29 -2.67
C TYR A 173 23.09 -6.79 -2.67
N LEU A 174 22.93 -6.18 -1.50
CA LEU A 174 22.67 -4.74 -1.37
C LEU A 174 23.81 -3.88 -1.91
N LYS A 175 25.07 -4.31 -1.80
CA LYS A 175 26.24 -3.61 -2.36
C LYS A 175 26.18 -3.43 -3.88
N GLN A 176 25.35 -4.19 -4.60
CA GLN A 176 25.17 -4.03 -6.05
C GLN A 176 24.35 -2.78 -6.40
N PHE A 177 23.56 -2.28 -5.48
CA PHE A 177 22.64 -1.15 -5.70
C PHE A 177 23.03 0.10 -4.92
N PHE A 178 23.76 -0.06 -3.81
CA PHE A 178 24.07 1.03 -2.90
C PHE A 178 25.57 1.12 -2.63
N SER A 179 26.10 2.35 -2.62
CA SER A 179 27.53 2.62 -2.46
C SER A 179 27.98 2.75 -1.01
N ILE A 180 27.10 2.62 -0.01
CA ILE A 180 27.35 2.83 1.41
C ILE A 180 27.54 1.47 2.10
N ASP A 181 28.26 1.46 3.23
CA ASP A 181 28.36 0.28 4.09
C ASP A 181 26.95 -0.15 4.54
N GLN A 182 26.55 -1.35 4.12
CA GLN A 182 25.18 -1.83 4.24
C GLN A 182 25.01 -2.86 5.38
N GLU A 183 26.01 -3.05 6.25
CA GLU A 183 25.94 -4.08 7.29
C GLU A 183 24.71 -3.92 8.21
N GLN A 184 24.49 -2.71 8.73
CA GLN A 184 23.36 -2.43 9.62
C GLN A 184 22.01 -2.51 8.89
N VAL A 185 21.97 -2.04 7.64
CA VAL A 185 20.75 -2.11 6.80
C VAL A 185 20.46 -3.56 6.44
N ALA A 186 21.50 -4.34 6.08
CA ALA A 186 21.34 -5.77 5.77
C ALA A 186 20.85 -6.55 6.99
N GLU A 187 21.38 -6.26 8.19
CA GLU A 187 20.90 -6.87 9.43
C GLU A 187 19.42 -6.55 9.67
N ALA A 188 19.04 -5.27 9.57
CA ALA A 188 17.66 -4.86 9.79
C ALA A 188 16.68 -5.53 8.82
N ILE A 189 17.02 -5.54 7.51
CA ILE A 189 16.19 -6.21 6.50
C ILE A 189 16.15 -7.72 6.74
N TYR A 190 17.29 -8.34 7.03
CA TYR A 190 17.37 -9.79 7.29
C TYR A 190 16.50 -10.20 8.48
N GLN A 191 16.53 -9.43 9.57
CA GLN A 191 15.68 -9.69 10.75
C GLN A 191 14.19 -9.43 10.43
N ALA A 192 13.88 -8.40 9.67
CA ALA A 192 12.50 -8.09 9.26
C ALA A 192 11.89 -9.22 8.44
N VAL A 193 12.56 -9.70 7.40
CA VAL A 193 12.05 -10.78 6.54
C VAL A 193 11.98 -12.13 7.26
N ARG A 194 12.84 -12.38 8.25
CA ARG A 194 12.78 -13.59 9.08
C ARG A 194 11.67 -13.57 10.11
N SER A 195 11.36 -12.41 10.65
CA SER A 195 10.29 -12.27 11.64
C SER A 195 8.90 -12.40 11.03
N ASN A 196 8.77 -12.08 9.74
CA ASN A 196 7.51 -12.20 9.01
C ASN A 196 7.74 -12.76 7.58
N PRO A 197 7.96 -14.08 7.44
CA PRO A 197 8.27 -14.71 6.18
C PRO A 197 7.17 -14.53 5.13
N SER A 198 7.58 -14.25 3.90
CA SER A 198 6.70 -14.04 2.73
C SER A 198 5.85 -12.77 2.78
N ASN A 199 6.03 -11.89 3.77
CA ASN A 199 5.28 -10.66 3.88
C ASN A 199 5.52 -9.74 2.67
N TYR A 200 6.77 -9.39 2.40
CA TYR A 200 7.09 -8.52 1.26
C TYR A 200 6.79 -9.18 -0.09
N VAL A 201 6.87 -10.51 -0.17
CA VAL A 201 6.46 -11.26 -1.37
C VAL A 201 4.96 -11.12 -1.62
N ALA A 202 4.13 -11.14 -0.57
CA ALA A 202 2.68 -10.94 -0.71
C ALA A 202 2.35 -9.52 -1.17
N TYR A 203 2.99 -8.51 -0.59
CA TYR A 203 2.81 -7.10 -0.98
C TYR A 203 3.18 -6.85 -2.44
N TYR A 204 4.43 -7.17 -2.79
CA TYR A 204 4.95 -6.88 -4.12
C TYR A 204 4.40 -7.82 -5.19
N GLY A 205 4.25 -9.10 -4.87
CA GLY A 205 3.64 -10.09 -5.77
C GLY A 205 2.20 -9.75 -6.12
N GLY A 206 1.40 -9.39 -5.10
CA GLY A 206 0.02 -8.92 -5.31
C GLY A 206 -0.05 -7.67 -6.18
N TYR A 207 0.81 -6.69 -5.92
CA TYR A 207 0.94 -5.51 -6.77
C TYR A 207 1.30 -5.85 -8.21
N CYS A 208 2.28 -6.73 -8.41
CA CYS A 208 2.70 -7.16 -9.76
C CYS A 208 1.56 -7.84 -10.53
N GLU A 209 0.75 -8.68 -9.87
CA GLU A 209 -0.40 -9.31 -10.51
C GLU A 209 -1.48 -8.29 -10.90
N ILE A 210 -1.76 -7.30 -10.06
CA ILE A 210 -2.67 -6.20 -10.41
C ILE A 210 -2.14 -5.40 -11.60
N MET A 211 -0.85 -5.04 -11.60
CA MET A 211 -0.23 -4.30 -12.71
C MET A 211 -0.22 -5.09 -14.01
N LYS A 212 0.00 -6.41 -13.94
CA LYS A 212 -0.10 -7.30 -15.09
C LYS A 212 -1.53 -7.32 -15.65
N MET A 213 -2.54 -7.52 -14.82
CA MET A 213 -3.95 -7.48 -15.23
C MET A 213 -4.31 -6.13 -15.85
N LYS A 214 -3.85 -5.02 -15.26
CA LYS A 214 -4.06 -3.68 -15.80
C LYS A 214 -3.47 -3.52 -17.19
N THR A 215 -2.20 -3.89 -17.34
CA THR A 215 -1.48 -3.81 -18.63
C THR A 215 -2.16 -4.67 -19.71
N GLU A 216 -2.60 -5.88 -19.37
CA GLU A 216 -3.35 -6.76 -20.29
C GLU A 216 -4.69 -6.16 -20.67
N ALA A 217 -5.42 -5.55 -19.73
CA ALA A 217 -6.67 -4.86 -19.99
C ALA A 217 -6.48 -3.63 -20.90
N GLU A 218 -5.48 -2.80 -20.63
CA GLU A 218 -5.12 -1.63 -21.44
C GLU A 218 -4.76 -2.03 -22.87
N ASN A 219 -3.91 -3.06 -23.02
CA ASN A 219 -3.49 -3.56 -24.34
C ASN A 219 -4.65 -4.19 -25.15
N THR A 220 -5.60 -4.81 -24.46
CA THR A 220 -6.76 -5.45 -25.10
C THR A 220 -7.84 -4.45 -25.45
N LEU A 221 -8.20 -3.57 -24.52
CA LEU A 221 -9.32 -2.64 -24.65
C LEU A 221 -8.92 -1.33 -25.35
N LYS A 222 -7.63 -0.96 -25.27
CA LYS A 222 -7.08 0.27 -25.88
C LYS A 222 -7.90 1.51 -25.47
N GLU A 223 -8.48 2.21 -26.46
CA GLU A 223 -9.30 3.41 -26.22
C GLU A 223 -10.60 3.14 -25.45
N GLN A 224 -11.00 1.87 -25.30
CA GLN A 224 -12.17 1.47 -24.53
C GLN A 224 -11.81 1.15 -23.06
N PHE A 225 -10.52 1.17 -22.70
CA PHE A 225 -10.10 0.99 -21.32
C PHE A 225 -10.62 2.15 -20.46
N GLN A 226 -11.26 1.80 -19.34
CA GLN A 226 -11.76 2.76 -18.37
C GLN A 226 -11.24 2.37 -16.99
N PRO A 227 -10.42 3.21 -16.32
CA PRO A 227 -9.89 2.92 -14.98
C PRO A 227 -10.99 2.53 -13.99
N LEU A 228 -12.11 3.27 -13.97
CA LEU A 228 -13.25 2.98 -13.13
C LEU A 228 -13.75 1.54 -13.25
N ARG A 229 -13.88 1.04 -14.48
CA ARG A 229 -14.34 -0.34 -14.70
C ARG A 229 -13.32 -1.38 -14.31
N PHE A 230 -12.04 -1.08 -14.49
CA PHE A 230 -10.96 -1.95 -14.05
C PHE A 230 -10.92 -2.05 -12.53
N HIS A 231 -10.98 -0.93 -11.82
CA HIS A 231 -10.98 -0.92 -10.37
C HIS A 231 -12.24 -1.58 -9.80
N GLN A 232 -13.41 -1.31 -10.40
CA GLN A 232 -14.64 -1.97 -10.01
C GLN A 232 -14.55 -3.48 -10.18
N PHE A 233 -14.01 -3.97 -11.30
CA PHE A 233 -13.82 -5.40 -11.54
C PHE A 233 -12.97 -6.06 -10.46
N LEU A 234 -11.83 -5.46 -10.09
CA LEU A 234 -10.97 -5.99 -9.02
C LEU A 234 -11.67 -6.04 -7.66
N LEU A 235 -12.43 -5.00 -7.34
CA LEU A 235 -13.17 -4.91 -6.08
C LEU A 235 -14.36 -5.87 -6.02
N ASP A 236 -15.09 -6.04 -7.15
CA ASP A 236 -16.19 -7.00 -7.26
C ASP A 236 -15.73 -8.45 -7.15
N MET A 237 -14.52 -8.76 -7.65
CA MET A 237 -13.92 -10.07 -7.47
C MET A 237 -13.70 -10.38 -5.98
N GLY A 238 -13.32 -9.36 -5.19
CA GLY A 238 -13.06 -9.49 -3.76
C GLY A 238 -11.89 -10.42 -3.43
N PRO A 239 -11.68 -10.75 -2.13
CA PRO A 239 -10.55 -11.57 -1.70
C PRO A 239 -10.47 -12.91 -2.43
N MET A 240 -9.31 -13.17 -3.04
CA MET A 240 -9.00 -14.38 -3.80
C MET A 240 -7.50 -14.67 -3.73
N PRO A 241 -7.09 -15.95 -3.92
CA PRO A 241 -5.68 -16.35 -3.96
C PRO A 241 -4.90 -15.63 -5.03
#